data_945d73281e1f27542147789d87decb58
#
_entry.id   945d73281e1f27542147789d87decb58
#
_cell.length_a   1.000
_cell.length_b   1.000
_cell.length_c   1.000
_cell.angle_alpha   90.00
_cell.angle_beta   90.00
_cell.angle_gamma   90.00
#
_symmetry.space_group_name_H-M   'P 1'
#
loop_
_entity.id
_entity.type
_entity.pdbx_description
1 polymer ?
#
loop_
_entity_poly.entity_id
_entity_poly.type
_entity_poly.pdbx_seq_one_letter_code
_entity_poly.pdbx_strand_id
1 'polypeptide(L)'
;MKITGIRTFLMHVGQPDPANWASDQRSSSGASKQFGGTRNWLFLKIDTDEGITGIGECSGWPRVVETAIHDLAPLLIGEDPAHTERLWQKMHIAMMGHGMLGTVGGGAMTGIDMALWDIKGKALGVPVWMLLGGKVRDRIPIYSHANTPERALAIKERGIKAIKCGGVADPVRKVAALREAVGDDMDIAIDLHGPPWLTPADACRLVRALEPYELMWVEDPIAPENIDGYRRIRDAAHVPLAAGERSATIFGERELIEKELVDVIQPDTGRAGGITQMKKIAAMAEAHHIQMAPHSGSLGPVAEYAALHLLAAIPNALILERLDDDWDGRRQTIVPHPQQVDGLIPVPDGPGLGCDIDEAFVARFPSNGNVSVPQSAGAYNPGTDNEHLYVQTRQSRRTYFNR
;
A
#
# COMPACT_ATOMS: atom_id res chain seq x y z
N MET A 1 -30.67 -9.14 -4.74
CA MET A 1 -29.97 -7.85 -4.89
C MET A 1 -29.21 -7.86 -6.20
N LYS A 2 -29.19 -6.73 -6.94
CA LYS A 2 -28.47 -6.60 -8.20
C LYS A 2 -27.70 -5.30 -8.24
N ILE A 3 -26.51 -5.32 -8.81
CA ILE A 3 -25.70 -4.12 -9.08
C ILE A 3 -26.40 -3.29 -10.15
N THR A 4 -26.63 -1.99 -9.88
CA THR A 4 -27.29 -1.05 -10.79
C THR A 4 -26.35 0.01 -11.36
N GLY A 5 -25.25 0.29 -10.68
CA GLY A 5 -24.27 1.29 -11.11
C GLY A 5 -22.95 1.22 -10.38
N ILE A 6 -21.92 1.77 -11.01
CA ILE A 6 -20.59 2.00 -10.41
C ILE A 6 -20.24 3.47 -10.65
N ARG A 7 -19.94 4.18 -9.58
CA ARG A 7 -19.53 5.61 -9.60
C ARG A 7 -18.11 5.72 -9.08
N THR A 8 -17.30 6.55 -9.72
CA THR A 8 -15.91 6.79 -9.33
C THR A 8 -15.73 8.21 -8.80
N PHE A 9 -14.78 8.38 -7.89
CA PHE A 9 -14.44 9.64 -7.25
C PHE A 9 -12.92 9.79 -7.29
N LEU A 10 -12.42 10.40 -8.34
CA LEU A 10 -11.01 10.72 -8.49
C LEU A 10 -10.73 12.07 -7.85
N MET A 11 -10.09 12.05 -6.67
CA MET A 11 -9.80 13.27 -5.92
C MET A 11 -8.31 13.56 -5.85
N HIS A 12 -7.98 14.85 -5.78
CA HIS A 12 -6.64 15.33 -5.47
C HIS A 12 -6.38 15.31 -3.96
N VAL A 13 -5.20 14.88 -3.56
CA VAL A 13 -4.77 14.86 -2.15
C VAL A 13 -3.91 16.08 -1.86
N GLY A 14 -4.31 16.90 -0.90
CA GLY A 14 -3.64 18.13 -0.53
C GLY A 14 -4.47 19.38 -0.85
N GLN A 15 -4.02 20.53 -0.38
CA GLN A 15 -4.67 21.82 -0.69
C GLN A 15 -4.42 22.19 -2.15
N PRO A 16 -5.44 22.44 -2.94
CA PRO A 16 -5.25 22.93 -4.29
C PRO A 16 -4.68 24.35 -4.22
N ASP A 17 -3.46 24.54 -4.74
CA ASP A 17 -2.96 25.88 -5.07
C ASP A 17 -3.26 26.16 -6.53
N PRO A 18 -4.18 27.10 -6.85
CA PRO A 18 -4.51 27.43 -8.23
C PRO A 18 -3.31 27.91 -9.05
N ALA A 19 -2.31 28.51 -8.42
CA ALA A 19 -1.09 29.00 -9.08
C ALA A 19 -0.03 27.91 -9.24
N ASN A 20 -0.02 26.93 -8.35
CA ASN A 20 0.99 25.88 -8.28
C ASN A 20 0.37 24.52 -7.92
N TRP A 21 -0.74 24.17 -8.55
CA TRP A 21 -1.43 22.90 -8.31
C TRP A 21 -0.50 21.68 -8.30
N ALA A 22 0.58 21.79 -9.05
CA ALA A 22 1.63 20.81 -9.16
C ALA A 22 2.66 20.83 -8.02
N SER A 23 2.81 21.96 -7.32
CA SER A 23 3.88 22.15 -6.33
C SER A 23 3.47 21.80 -4.91
N ASP A 24 2.16 21.70 -4.63
CA ASP A 24 1.63 21.45 -3.28
C ASP A 24 1.76 20.00 -2.84
N GLN A 25 2.22 19.14 -3.71
CA GLN A 25 2.49 17.77 -3.34
C GLN A 25 3.86 17.65 -2.69
N ARG A 26 3.86 17.80 -1.41
CA ARG A 26 4.91 17.22 -0.59
C ARG A 26 4.69 15.71 -0.60
N SER A 27 5.39 15.00 -1.48
CA SER A 27 5.61 13.61 -1.18
C SER A 27 6.35 13.55 0.16
N SER A 28 6.03 12.58 0.96
CA SER A 28 6.75 12.30 2.22
C SER A 28 8.28 12.19 2.02
N SER A 29 8.74 11.99 0.79
CA SER A 29 10.14 11.92 0.39
C SER A 29 10.77 13.26 0.00
N GLY A 30 10.04 14.37 -0.04
CA GLY A 30 10.58 15.69 -0.39
C GLY A 30 11.04 15.87 -1.83
N ALA A 31 10.90 14.85 -2.68
CA ALA A 31 11.46 14.83 -4.05
C ALA A 31 10.55 15.47 -5.11
N SER A 32 9.34 15.90 -4.78
CA SER A 32 8.31 16.12 -5.78
C SER A 32 8.10 17.56 -6.26
N LYS A 33 8.92 18.52 -5.87
CA LYS A 33 8.73 19.91 -6.29
C LYS A 33 8.81 20.15 -7.81
N GLN A 34 9.45 19.25 -8.55
CA GLN A 34 9.73 19.46 -9.97
C GLN A 34 8.70 18.85 -10.94
N PHE A 35 7.91 17.88 -10.54
CA PHE A 35 7.03 17.16 -11.46
C PHE A 35 5.55 17.27 -11.14
N GLY A 36 5.18 18.14 -10.24
CA GLY A 36 3.79 18.41 -9.99
C GLY A 36 2.93 17.15 -9.85
N GLY A 37 3.54 16.13 -9.24
CA GLY A 37 2.87 14.88 -9.05
C GLY A 37 1.68 15.11 -8.18
N THR A 38 0.51 15.17 -8.74
CA THR A 38 -0.71 15.20 -7.99
C THR A 38 -0.95 13.81 -7.47
N ARG A 39 -0.74 13.61 -6.18
CA ARG A 39 -1.23 12.43 -5.51
C ARG A 39 -2.74 12.46 -5.61
N ASN A 40 -3.31 11.43 -6.20
CA ASN A 40 -4.74 11.27 -6.29
C ASN A 40 -5.15 10.02 -5.51
N TRP A 41 -6.30 10.08 -4.85
CA TRP A 41 -7.02 8.89 -4.42
C TRP A 41 -8.16 8.62 -5.39
N LEU A 42 -8.40 7.35 -5.64
CA LEU A 42 -9.52 6.90 -6.44
C LEU A 42 -10.43 6.04 -5.58
N PHE A 43 -11.57 6.59 -5.23
CA PHE A 43 -12.65 5.85 -4.58
C PHE A 43 -13.69 5.43 -5.60
N LEU A 44 -14.48 4.43 -5.25
CA LEU A 44 -15.67 4.06 -5.99
C LEU A 44 -16.83 3.70 -5.06
N LYS A 45 -18.04 3.80 -5.60
CA LYS A 45 -19.27 3.25 -4.99
C LYS A 45 -19.96 2.34 -5.99
N ILE A 46 -20.45 1.21 -5.48
CA ILE A 46 -21.33 0.29 -6.22
C ILE A 46 -22.72 0.41 -5.64
N ASP A 47 -23.66 0.79 -6.48
CA ASP A 47 -25.07 0.93 -6.12
C ASP A 47 -25.87 -0.34 -6.44
N THR A 48 -26.89 -0.66 -5.64
CA THR A 48 -27.77 -1.83 -5.84
C THR A 48 -29.23 -1.44 -5.94
N ASP A 49 -30.05 -2.33 -6.50
CA ASP A 49 -31.51 -2.17 -6.61
C ASP A 49 -32.26 -2.23 -5.25
N GLU A 50 -31.58 -2.64 -4.18
CA GLU A 50 -32.13 -2.65 -2.81
C GLU A 50 -31.69 -1.43 -1.99
N GLY A 51 -30.99 -0.45 -2.61
CA GLY A 51 -30.54 0.78 -1.95
C GLY A 51 -29.31 0.61 -1.06
N ILE A 52 -28.69 -0.56 -1.03
CA ILE A 52 -27.41 -0.78 -0.36
C ILE A 52 -26.29 -0.34 -1.29
N THR A 53 -25.37 0.47 -0.77
CA THR A 53 -24.19 0.95 -1.52
C THR A 53 -22.92 0.48 -0.83
N GLY A 54 -21.99 -0.05 -1.61
CA GLY A 54 -20.65 -0.41 -1.12
C GLY A 54 -19.59 0.55 -1.60
N ILE A 55 -18.55 0.71 -0.80
CA ILE A 55 -17.42 1.60 -1.09
C ILE A 55 -16.14 0.80 -1.30
N GLY A 56 -15.24 1.33 -2.13
CA GLY A 56 -13.91 0.78 -2.33
C GLY A 56 -12.89 1.85 -2.68
N GLU A 57 -11.62 1.48 -2.62
CA GLU A 57 -10.51 2.33 -2.98
C GLU A 57 -9.52 1.57 -3.86
N CYS A 58 -8.93 2.28 -4.81
CA CYS A 58 -7.98 1.76 -5.78
C CYS A 58 -6.65 2.51 -5.69
N SER A 59 -5.56 1.78 -5.83
CA SER A 59 -4.24 2.37 -6.02
C SER A 59 -3.62 1.96 -7.37
N GLY A 60 -2.35 2.27 -7.54
CA GLY A 60 -1.65 2.11 -8.80
C GLY A 60 -1.60 3.45 -9.52
N TRP A 61 -2.13 3.54 -10.70
CA TRP A 61 -2.22 4.77 -11.50
C TRP A 61 -3.68 5.26 -11.54
N PRO A 62 -4.16 6.06 -10.58
CA PRO A 62 -5.59 6.27 -10.32
C PRO A 62 -6.42 6.62 -11.55
N ARG A 63 -5.94 7.52 -12.43
CA ARG A 63 -6.66 7.90 -13.66
C ARG A 63 -6.77 6.78 -14.69
N VAL A 64 -5.73 5.94 -14.79
CA VAL A 64 -5.74 4.78 -15.70
C VAL A 64 -6.60 3.66 -15.10
N VAL A 65 -6.51 3.48 -13.79
CA VAL A 65 -7.34 2.54 -13.02
C VAL A 65 -8.82 2.91 -13.12
N GLU A 66 -9.18 4.20 -13.07
CA GLU A 66 -10.55 4.67 -13.27
C GLU A 66 -11.12 4.24 -14.62
N THR A 67 -10.32 4.37 -15.68
CA THR A 67 -10.72 3.89 -17.01
C THR A 67 -10.97 2.38 -17.02
N ALA A 68 -10.08 1.60 -16.38
CA ALA A 68 -10.24 0.16 -16.27
C ALA A 68 -11.50 -0.23 -15.47
N ILE A 69 -11.88 0.54 -14.44
CA ILE A 69 -13.14 0.32 -13.71
C ILE A 69 -14.35 0.51 -14.65
N HIS A 70 -14.34 1.57 -15.47
CA HIS A 70 -15.43 1.82 -16.41
C HIS A 70 -15.55 0.71 -17.47
N ASP A 71 -14.44 0.15 -17.90
CA ASP A 71 -14.45 -0.99 -18.86
C ASP A 71 -14.93 -2.30 -18.19
N LEU A 72 -14.70 -2.48 -16.89
CA LEU A 72 -15.18 -3.63 -16.14
C LEU A 72 -16.65 -3.50 -15.71
N ALA A 73 -17.18 -2.28 -15.54
CA ALA A 73 -18.51 -2.04 -15.02
C ALA A 73 -19.63 -2.77 -15.78
N PRO A 74 -19.65 -2.82 -17.13
CA PRO A 74 -20.70 -3.54 -17.88
C PRO A 74 -20.76 -5.03 -17.57
N LEU A 75 -19.66 -5.64 -17.12
CA LEU A 75 -19.63 -7.04 -16.73
C LEU A 75 -20.34 -7.32 -15.41
N LEU A 76 -20.52 -6.27 -14.60
CA LEU A 76 -21.03 -6.39 -13.22
C LEU A 76 -22.48 -5.93 -13.09
N ILE A 77 -22.94 -5.02 -13.96
CA ILE A 77 -24.33 -4.55 -13.93
C ILE A 77 -25.30 -5.72 -14.09
N GLY A 78 -26.29 -5.80 -13.19
CA GLY A 78 -27.29 -6.86 -13.13
C GLY A 78 -26.85 -8.13 -12.40
N GLU A 79 -25.58 -8.23 -12.02
CA GLU A 79 -25.06 -9.34 -11.20
C GLU A 79 -25.41 -9.17 -9.72
N ASP A 80 -25.41 -10.27 -8.98
CA ASP A 80 -25.61 -10.26 -7.53
C ASP A 80 -24.27 -10.02 -6.81
N PRO A 81 -24.09 -8.90 -6.07
CA PRO A 81 -22.87 -8.56 -5.38
C PRO A 81 -22.48 -9.54 -4.27
N ALA A 82 -23.39 -10.40 -3.81
CA ALA A 82 -23.10 -11.43 -2.81
C ALA A 82 -22.09 -12.49 -3.32
N HIS A 83 -21.97 -12.65 -4.63
CA HIS A 83 -21.08 -13.61 -5.27
C HIS A 83 -19.68 -13.04 -5.52
N THR A 84 -19.02 -12.52 -4.49
CA THR A 84 -17.72 -11.83 -4.57
C THR A 84 -16.68 -12.62 -5.38
N GLU A 85 -16.49 -13.89 -5.08
CA GLU A 85 -15.51 -14.76 -5.76
C GLU A 85 -15.84 -14.95 -7.26
N ARG A 86 -17.12 -15.16 -7.59
CA ARG A 86 -17.56 -15.31 -8.98
C ARG A 86 -17.33 -14.03 -9.77
N LEU A 87 -17.64 -12.87 -9.19
CA LEU A 87 -17.45 -11.57 -9.84
C LEU A 87 -15.97 -11.24 -9.98
N TRP A 88 -15.18 -11.56 -8.98
CA TRP A 88 -13.73 -11.47 -9.06
C TRP A 88 -13.17 -12.28 -10.24
N GLN A 89 -13.58 -13.56 -10.33
CA GLN A 89 -13.15 -14.44 -11.41
C GLN A 89 -13.60 -13.92 -12.78
N LYS A 90 -14.80 -13.37 -12.89
CA LYS A 90 -15.33 -12.79 -14.13
C LYS A 90 -14.47 -11.61 -14.60
N MET A 91 -14.11 -10.70 -13.71
CA MET A 91 -13.21 -9.59 -13.99
C MET A 91 -11.80 -10.08 -14.36
N HIS A 92 -11.28 -11.04 -13.62
CA HIS A 92 -9.95 -11.62 -13.87
C HIS A 92 -9.85 -12.23 -15.26
N ILE A 93 -10.83 -13.04 -15.67
CA ILE A 93 -10.86 -13.64 -17.01
C ILE A 93 -10.90 -12.55 -18.09
N ALA A 94 -11.72 -11.52 -17.92
CA ALA A 94 -11.80 -10.43 -18.88
C ALA A 94 -10.46 -9.70 -19.03
N MET A 95 -9.77 -9.43 -17.95
CA MET A 95 -8.46 -8.77 -17.98
C MET A 95 -7.36 -9.67 -18.55
N MET A 96 -7.39 -10.99 -18.24
CA MET A 96 -6.43 -11.96 -18.73
C MET A 96 -6.49 -12.16 -20.25
N GLY A 97 -7.64 -11.94 -20.86
CA GLY A 97 -7.79 -12.00 -22.32
C GLY A 97 -6.91 -11.01 -23.09
N HIS A 98 -6.40 -9.99 -22.41
CA HIS A 98 -5.55 -8.93 -22.99
C HIS A 98 -4.12 -8.93 -22.43
N GLY A 99 -3.74 -9.90 -21.63
CA GLY A 99 -2.40 -10.04 -21.07
C GLY A 99 -2.40 -10.38 -19.58
N MET A 100 -1.21 -10.36 -18.97
CA MET A 100 -1.09 -10.60 -17.52
C MET A 100 -1.68 -9.44 -16.72
N LEU A 101 -2.35 -9.77 -15.62
CA LEU A 101 -2.89 -8.81 -14.69
C LEU A 101 -1.74 -8.08 -13.99
N GLY A 102 -1.54 -6.82 -14.31
CA GLY A 102 -0.63 -5.90 -13.61
C GLY A 102 -1.33 -5.07 -12.55
N THR A 103 -0.61 -4.09 -12.01
CA THR A 103 -1.12 -3.21 -10.94
C THR A 103 -2.34 -2.36 -11.35
N VAL A 104 -2.50 -2.04 -12.62
CA VAL A 104 -3.68 -1.30 -13.12
C VAL A 104 -4.93 -2.16 -13.01
N GLY A 105 -4.89 -3.38 -13.59
CA GLY A 105 -5.99 -4.33 -13.48
C GLY A 105 -6.23 -4.77 -12.04
N GLY A 106 -5.16 -5.05 -11.30
CA GLY A 106 -5.21 -5.35 -9.86
C GLY A 106 -5.87 -4.22 -9.07
N GLY A 107 -5.52 -2.96 -9.35
CA GLY A 107 -6.12 -1.79 -8.71
C GLY A 107 -7.62 -1.65 -8.97
N ALA A 108 -8.05 -1.78 -10.23
CA ALA A 108 -9.47 -1.71 -10.59
C ALA A 108 -10.28 -2.81 -9.91
N MET A 109 -9.79 -4.04 -9.95
CA MET A 109 -10.43 -5.17 -9.29
C MET A 109 -10.45 -5.03 -7.77
N THR A 110 -9.41 -4.42 -7.18
CA THR A 110 -9.32 -4.20 -5.72
C THR A 110 -10.46 -3.33 -5.20
N GLY A 111 -10.67 -2.15 -5.79
CA GLY A 111 -11.75 -1.28 -5.31
C GLY A 111 -13.13 -1.88 -5.52
N ILE A 112 -13.35 -2.55 -6.64
CA ILE A 112 -14.61 -3.26 -6.91
C ILE A 112 -14.81 -4.36 -5.86
N ASP A 113 -13.82 -5.18 -5.59
CA ASP A 113 -13.90 -6.27 -4.60
C ASP A 113 -14.16 -5.74 -3.18
N MET A 114 -13.49 -4.66 -2.76
CA MET A 114 -13.77 -4.00 -1.48
C MET A 114 -15.24 -3.59 -1.37
N ALA A 115 -15.78 -2.96 -2.42
CA ALA A 115 -17.17 -2.53 -2.44
C ALA A 115 -18.15 -3.72 -2.40
N LEU A 116 -17.82 -4.84 -3.04
CA LEU A 116 -18.63 -6.06 -2.97
C LEU A 116 -18.65 -6.65 -1.55
N TRP A 117 -17.50 -6.69 -0.86
CA TRP A 117 -17.43 -7.12 0.53
C TRP A 117 -18.17 -6.16 1.46
N ASP A 118 -18.11 -4.87 1.22
CA ASP A 118 -18.85 -3.85 1.97
C ASP A 118 -20.37 -4.03 1.82
N ILE A 119 -20.88 -4.21 0.58
CA ILE A 119 -22.28 -4.51 0.32
C ILE A 119 -22.70 -5.77 1.06
N LYS A 120 -21.91 -6.84 0.96
CA LYS A 120 -22.23 -8.12 1.59
C LYS A 120 -22.33 -8.00 3.11
N GLY A 121 -21.40 -7.29 3.74
CA GLY A 121 -21.45 -7.01 5.17
C GLY A 121 -22.65 -6.17 5.57
N LYS A 122 -22.96 -5.11 4.82
CA LYS A 122 -24.13 -4.24 5.05
C LYS A 122 -25.44 -5.00 4.89
N ALA A 123 -25.58 -5.83 3.85
CA ALA A 123 -26.76 -6.63 3.59
C ALA A 123 -27.03 -7.66 4.70
N LEU A 124 -25.99 -8.19 5.31
CA LEU A 124 -26.09 -9.16 6.42
C LEU A 124 -26.09 -8.49 7.80
N GLY A 125 -25.87 -7.18 7.89
CA GLY A 125 -25.79 -6.43 9.14
C GLY A 125 -24.54 -6.75 9.97
N VAL A 126 -23.44 -7.22 9.34
CA VAL A 126 -22.21 -7.65 10.01
C VAL A 126 -20.97 -6.96 9.43
N PRO A 127 -19.91 -6.74 10.23
CA PRO A 127 -18.65 -6.23 9.71
C PRO A 127 -17.93 -7.25 8.83
N VAL A 128 -17.07 -6.77 7.92
CA VAL A 128 -16.33 -7.63 6.97
C VAL A 128 -15.46 -8.65 7.69
N TRP A 129 -14.80 -8.30 8.79
CA TRP A 129 -13.98 -9.25 9.55
C TRP A 129 -14.76 -10.50 10.01
N MET A 130 -16.07 -10.36 10.29
CA MET A 130 -16.92 -11.51 10.67
C MET A 130 -17.10 -12.46 9.48
N LEU A 131 -17.25 -11.92 8.27
CA LEU A 131 -17.35 -12.72 7.03
C LEU A 131 -16.01 -13.39 6.67
N LEU A 132 -14.90 -12.86 7.16
CA LEU A 132 -13.54 -13.41 6.95
C LEU A 132 -13.20 -14.54 7.93
N GLY A 133 -14.03 -14.79 8.96
CA GLY A 133 -13.83 -15.89 9.91
C GLY A 133 -13.80 -15.46 11.37
N GLY A 134 -13.98 -14.18 11.66
CA GLY A 134 -13.96 -13.62 13.01
C GLY A 134 -12.61 -12.96 13.36
N LYS A 135 -12.57 -12.28 14.49
CA LYS A 135 -11.38 -11.57 14.96
C LYS A 135 -10.38 -12.51 15.65
N VAL A 136 -9.13 -12.44 15.27
CA VAL A 136 -7.97 -12.94 16.02
C VAL A 136 -7.45 -11.86 16.98
N ARG A 137 -7.65 -10.58 16.64
CA ARG A 137 -7.26 -9.40 17.43
C ARG A 137 -8.24 -8.24 17.28
N ASP A 138 -8.37 -7.43 18.34
CA ASP A 138 -9.32 -6.30 18.38
C ASP A 138 -8.67 -4.96 17.98
N ARG A 139 -7.34 -4.91 17.91
CA ARG A 139 -6.56 -3.71 17.58
C ARG A 139 -5.41 -4.09 16.67
N ILE A 140 -5.08 -3.20 15.74
CA ILE A 140 -3.99 -3.39 14.78
C ILE A 140 -2.88 -2.41 15.12
N PRO A 141 -1.63 -2.88 15.34
CA PRO A 141 -0.47 -2.02 15.47
C PRO A 141 -0.15 -1.34 14.13
N ILE A 142 0.42 -0.14 14.22
CA ILE A 142 0.79 0.65 13.04
C ILE A 142 2.25 1.07 13.09
N TYR A 143 2.83 1.28 11.90
CA TYR A 143 4.05 2.04 11.74
C TYR A 143 3.82 3.27 10.85
N SER A 144 4.70 4.27 10.99
CA SER A 144 4.65 5.49 10.20
C SER A 144 6.02 5.80 9.59
N HIS A 145 6.10 6.80 8.71
CA HIS A 145 7.33 7.10 7.99
C HIS A 145 8.17 8.18 8.69
N ALA A 146 9.47 7.91 8.84
CA ALA A 146 10.44 8.86 9.37
C ALA A 146 11.78 8.72 8.66
N ASN A 147 12.23 9.80 8.04
CA ASN A 147 13.56 9.88 7.40
C ASN A 147 14.55 10.71 8.22
N THR A 148 14.12 11.32 9.33
CA THR A 148 14.97 12.11 10.23
C THR A 148 14.71 11.75 11.69
N PRO A 149 15.71 11.93 12.57
CA PRO A 149 15.58 11.72 14.01
C PRO A 149 14.42 12.50 14.64
N GLU A 150 14.23 13.76 14.27
CA GLU A 150 13.17 14.62 14.81
C GLU A 150 11.78 14.05 14.47
N ARG A 151 11.61 13.59 13.23
CA ARG A 151 10.37 12.97 12.81
C ARG A 151 10.11 11.64 13.52
N ALA A 152 11.13 10.83 13.72
CA ALA A 152 11.04 9.57 14.45
C ALA A 152 10.63 9.79 15.92
N LEU A 153 11.22 10.77 16.59
CA LEU A 153 10.85 11.15 17.95
C LEU A 153 9.40 11.64 18.05
N ALA A 154 8.95 12.49 17.12
CA ALA A 154 7.57 12.96 17.09
C ALA A 154 6.56 11.81 16.87
N ILE A 155 6.92 10.77 16.12
CA ILE A 155 6.11 9.56 15.96
C ILE A 155 6.09 8.76 17.28
N LYS A 156 7.24 8.60 17.92
CA LYS A 156 7.38 7.92 19.21
C LYS A 156 6.53 8.56 20.30
N GLU A 157 6.50 9.90 20.37
CA GLU A 157 5.66 10.67 21.31
C GLU A 157 4.15 10.40 21.13
N ARG A 158 3.71 9.99 19.95
CA ARG A 158 2.32 9.57 19.67
C ARG A 158 2.03 8.13 20.07
N GLY A 159 2.96 7.46 20.74
CA GLY A 159 2.83 6.07 21.18
C GLY A 159 3.05 5.02 20.05
N ILE A 160 3.42 5.44 18.85
CA ILE A 160 3.74 4.52 17.75
C ILE A 160 5.13 3.93 17.99
N LYS A 161 5.25 2.60 17.89
CA LYS A 161 6.47 1.88 18.26
C LYS A 161 7.27 1.36 17.07
N ALA A 162 6.88 1.71 15.86
CA ALA A 162 7.57 1.30 14.65
C ALA A 162 7.60 2.43 13.61
N ILE A 163 8.73 2.56 12.91
CA ILE A 163 8.92 3.49 11.82
C ILE A 163 9.51 2.80 10.59
N LYS A 164 9.21 3.35 9.40
CA LYS A 164 9.88 3.01 8.15
C LYS A 164 10.61 4.23 7.63
N CYS A 165 11.91 4.10 7.36
CA CYS A 165 12.66 5.09 6.59
C CYS A 165 12.81 4.59 5.15
N GLY A 166 13.03 5.52 4.22
CA GLY A 166 13.08 5.15 2.80
C GLY A 166 14.23 5.81 2.06
N GLY A 167 14.44 5.26 0.86
CA GLY A 167 15.39 5.77 -0.11
C GLY A 167 16.79 5.25 0.04
N VAL A 168 17.46 5.26 -1.11
CA VAL A 168 18.76 4.64 -1.34
C VAL A 168 19.93 5.58 -1.04
N ALA A 169 19.69 6.83 -0.68
CA ALA A 169 20.74 7.77 -0.33
C ALA A 169 21.24 7.54 1.10
N ASP A 170 22.45 7.04 1.24
CA ASP A 170 23.15 6.79 2.49
C ASP A 170 22.33 6.02 3.56
N PRO A 171 21.79 4.84 3.20
CA PRO A 171 20.83 4.13 4.03
C PRO A 171 21.39 3.69 5.38
N VAL A 172 22.67 3.31 5.45
CA VAL A 172 23.30 2.86 6.70
C VAL A 172 23.42 4.01 7.70
N ARG A 173 23.86 5.20 7.25
CA ARG A 173 23.97 6.37 8.13
C ARG A 173 22.59 6.84 8.59
N LYS A 174 21.61 6.81 7.69
CA LYS A 174 20.22 7.15 8.04
C LYS A 174 19.70 6.25 9.14
N VAL A 175 19.82 4.93 8.99
CA VAL A 175 19.38 3.94 9.99
C VAL A 175 20.16 4.13 11.30
N ALA A 176 21.48 4.34 11.24
CA ALA A 176 22.29 4.59 12.45
C ALA A 176 21.78 5.81 13.24
N ALA A 177 21.55 6.93 12.55
CA ALA A 177 21.05 8.14 13.18
C ALA A 177 19.64 7.97 13.78
N LEU A 178 18.76 7.22 13.10
CA LEU A 178 17.43 6.91 13.62
C LEU A 178 17.53 6.02 14.87
N ARG A 179 18.32 4.94 14.83
CA ARG A 179 18.51 4.03 15.97
C ARG A 179 19.10 4.75 17.19
N GLU A 180 20.11 5.62 16.96
CA GLU A 180 20.68 6.45 18.04
C GLU A 180 19.62 7.36 18.67
N ALA A 181 18.73 7.93 17.87
CA ALA A 181 17.70 8.86 18.37
C ALA A 181 16.56 8.18 19.12
N VAL A 182 16.05 7.04 18.59
CA VAL A 182 14.84 6.40 19.15
C VAL A 182 15.13 5.30 20.18
N GLY A 183 16.37 4.79 20.24
CA GLY A 183 16.75 3.69 21.14
C GLY A 183 16.26 2.33 20.64
N ASP A 184 16.39 1.31 21.48
CA ASP A 184 16.12 -0.11 21.12
C ASP A 184 14.65 -0.51 21.29
N ASP A 185 13.84 0.31 21.93
CA ASP A 185 12.41 0.06 22.18
C ASP A 185 11.50 0.46 21.02
N MET A 186 12.06 0.89 19.90
CA MET A 186 11.34 1.25 18.68
C MET A 186 11.83 0.43 17.48
N ASP A 187 10.92 -0.21 16.78
CA ASP A 187 11.23 -0.95 15.56
C ASP A 187 11.52 -0.01 14.40
N ILE A 188 12.52 -0.36 13.58
CA ILE A 188 12.90 0.39 12.38
C ILE A 188 12.89 -0.55 11.19
N ALA A 189 12.13 -0.20 10.15
CA ALA A 189 12.24 -0.78 8.82
C ALA A 189 12.92 0.19 7.86
N ILE A 190 13.53 -0.34 6.80
CA ILE A 190 14.05 0.46 5.71
C ILE A 190 13.51 -0.04 4.38
N ASP A 191 13.01 0.89 3.57
CA ASP A 191 12.53 0.65 2.22
C ASP A 191 13.53 1.20 1.20
N LEU A 192 14.12 0.30 0.42
CA LEU A 192 15.16 0.59 -0.56
C LEU A 192 14.64 0.77 -1.98
N HIS A 193 13.33 0.85 -2.13
CA HIS A 193 12.67 0.86 -3.43
C HIS A 193 13.32 1.78 -4.47
N GLY A 194 13.46 1.25 -5.67
CA GLY A 194 14.01 1.95 -6.84
C GLY A 194 12.93 2.32 -7.85
N PRO A 195 13.24 2.62 -9.10
CA PRO A 195 14.60 2.75 -9.64
C PRO A 195 15.36 4.01 -9.13
N PRO A 196 16.68 4.04 -9.17
CA PRO A 196 17.56 2.97 -9.63
C PRO A 196 17.73 1.87 -8.57
N TRP A 197 17.65 0.62 -9.02
CA TRP A 197 17.76 -0.56 -8.17
C TRP A 197 19.21 -0.93 -7.86
N LEU A 198 19.42 -1.56 -6.71
CA LEU A 198 20.71 -2.18 -6.42
C LEU A 198 20.96 -3.41 -7.29
N THR A 199 22.22 -3.70 -7.57
CA THR A 199 22.60 -5.05 -8.03
C THR A 199 22.45 -6.03 -6.87
N PRO A 200 22.19 -7.33 -7.12
CA PRO A 200 22.17 -8.32 -6.04
C PRO A 200 23.43 -8.34 -5.18
N ALA A 201 24.59 -8.10 -5.77
CA ALA A 201 25.86 -8.04 -5.03
C ALA A 201 25.92 -6.84 -4.06
N ASP A 202 25.44 -5.67 -4.49
CA ASP A 202 25.40 -4.48 -3.64
C ASP A 202 24.33 -4.61 -2.56
N ALA A 203 23.17 -5.21 -2.89
CA ALA A 203 22.13 -5.52 -1.91
C ALA A 203 22.62 -6.49 -0.83
N CYS A 204 23.33 -7.56 -1.18
CA CYS A 204 23.95 -8.46 -0.21
C CYS A 204 24.95 -7.75 0.72
N ARG A 205 25.69 -6.78 0.20
CA ARG A 205 26.61 -5.97 1.05
C ARG A 205 25.85 -5.04 1.97
N LEU A 206 24.77 -4.44 1.47
CA LEU A 206 23.97 -3.48 2.23
C LEU A 206 23.21 -4.17 3.36
N VAL A 207 22.55 -5.30 3.12
CA VAL A 207 21.82 -6.03 4.18
C VAL A 207 22.75 -6.41 5.33
N ARG A 208 24.00 -6.87 5.02
CA ARG A 208 24.99 -7.14 6.05
C ARG A 208 25.45 -5.89 6.81
N ALA A 209 25.56 -4.75 6.13
CA ALA A 209 25.91 -3.49 6.79
C ALA A 209 24.80 -2.97 7.71
N LEU A 210 23.56 -3.41 7.50
CA LEU A 210 22.39 -3.04 8.29
C LEU A 210 22.12 -3.99 9.47
N GLU A 211 22.70 -5.19 9.49
CA GLU A 211 22.52 -6.18 10.57
C GLU A 211 22.73 -5.62 12.00
N PRO A 212 23.76 -4.79 12.28
CA PRO A 212 24.01 -4.29 13.63
C PRO A 212 22.90 -3.39 14.20
N TYR A 213 21.95 -2.97 13.38
CA TYR A 213 20.86 -2.07 13.80
C TYR A 213 19.55 -2.77 14.14
N GLU A 214 19.52 -4.11 14.08
CA GLU A 214 18.36 -4.94 14.46
C GLU A 214 17.06 -4.42 13.85
N LEU A 215 17.02 -4.38 12.51
CA LEU A 215 15.87 -3.85 11.77
C LEU A 215 14.68 -4.82 11.81
N MET A 216 13.48 -4.27 11.80
CA MET A 216 12.24 -5.02 11.63
C MET A 216 12.22 -5.73 10.27
N TRP A 217 12.66 -5.04 9.20
CA TRP A 217 12.96 -5.60 7.87
C TRP A 217 13.73 -4.64 6.97
N VAL A 218 14.30 -5.21 5.90
CA VAL A 218 14.76 -4.48 4.71
C VAL A 218 13.79 -4.79 3.57
N GLU A 219 13.12 -3.74 3.05
CA GLU A 219 12.08 -3.80 2.04
C GLU A 219 12.64 -3.52 0.65
N ASP A 220 12.16 -4.25 -0.36
CA ASP A 220 12.47 -4.07 -1.79
C ASP A 220 13.96 -3.84 -2.10
N PRO A 221 14.86 -4.73 -1.67
CA PRO A 221 16.30 -4.51 -1.81
C PRO A 221 16.79 -4.49 -3.26
N ILE A 222 16.05 -5.07 -4.19
CA ILE A 222 16.34 -5.10 -5.64
C ILE A 222 15.04 -5.06 -6.44
N ALA A 223 15.16 -4.98 -7.78
CA ALA A 223 14.02 -5.02 -8.69
C ALA A 223 13.16 -6.27 -8.47
N PRO A 224 11.83 -6.12 -8.39
CA PRO A 224 10.91 -7.22 -8.03
C PRO A 224 10.90 -8.37 -9.03
N GLU A 225 11.28 -8.12 -10.28
CA GLU A 225 11.35 -9.15 -11.32
C GLU A 225 12.55 -10.11 -11.16
N ASN A 226 13.53 -9.75 -10.32
CA ASN A 226 14.76 -10.53 -10.15
C ASN A 226 14.68 -11.53 -9.00
N ILE A 227 13.85 -12.54 -9.16
CA ILE A 227 13.58 -13.59 -8.15
C ILE A 227 14.85 -14.34 -7.74
N ASP A 228 15.75 -14.66 -8.68
CA ASP A 228 17.03 -15.30 -8.35
C ASP A 228 17.96 -14.37 -7.55
N GLY A 229 17.84 -13.07 -7.79
CA GLY A 229 18.53 -12.07 -7.00
C GLY A 229 18.03 -12.03 -5.55
N TYR A 230 16.72 -12.13 -5.33
CA TYR A 230 16.14 -12.24 -3.99
C TYR A 230 16.68 -13.46 -3.24
N ARG A 231 16.77 -14.63 -3.88
CA ARG A 231 17.37 -15.83 -3.26
C ARG A 231 18.80 -15.58 -2.80
N ARG A 232 19.64 -14.95 -3.63
CA ARG A 232 21.01 -14.60 -3.25
C ARG A 232 21.09 -13.66 -2.05
N ILE A 233 20.15 -12.71 -1.95
CA ILE A 233 20.07 -11.79 -0.82
C ILE A 233 19.58 -12.55 0.42
N ARG A 234 18.55 -13.38 0.28
CA ARG A 234 18.03 -14.23 1.36
C ARG A 234 19.12 -15.09 1.98
N ASP A 235 19.94 -15.75 1.14
CA ASP A 235 21.05 -16.59 1.59
C ASP A 235 22.17 -15.80 2.30
N ALA A 236 22.24 -14.49 2.07
CA ALA A 236 23.27 -13.60 2.62
C ALA A 236 22.80 -12.76 3.81
N ALA A 237 21.49 -12.61 4.02
CA ALA A 237 20.90 -11.73 5.03
C ALA A 237 20.64 -12.44 6.33
N HIS A 238 20.96 -11.77 7.46
CA HIS A 238 20.51 -12.15 8.81
C HIS A 238 19.48 -11.14 9.35
N VAL A 239 19.10 -10.13 8.55
CA VAL A 239 18.01 -9.22 8.82
C VAL A 239 16.75 -9.70 8.06
N PRO A 240 15.54 -9.60 8.63
CA PRO A 240 14.33 -9.95 7.91
C PRO A 240 14.18 -9.17 6.60
N LEU A 241 13.67 -9.83 5.56
CA LEU A 241 13.40 -9.24 4.26
C LEU A 241 11.89 -9.07 4.05
N ALA A 242 11.52 -7.98 3.39
CA ALA A 242 10.13 -7.71 3.01
C ALA A 242 10.03 -7.31 1.54
N ALA A 243 8.95 -7.72 0.88
CA ALA A 243 8.59 -7.29 -0.48
C ALA A 243 7.12 -7.66 -0.78
N GLY A 244 6.60 -7.19 -1.93
CA GLY A 244 5.28 -7.56 -2.43
C GLY A 244 4.43 -6.39 -2.93
N GLU A 245 4.73 -5.16 -2.56
CA GLU A 245 3.91 -3.99 -2.92
C GLU A 245 3.68 -3.81 -4.43
N ARG A 246 4.59 -4.35 -5.25
CA ARG A 246 4.58 -4.19 -6.72
C ARG A 246 3.89 -5.33 -7.45
N SER A 247 3.48 -6.35 -6.71
CA SER A 247 2.77 -7.50 -7.25
C SER A 247 1.26 -7.33 -7.13
N ALA A 248 0.52 -8.13 -7.89
CA ALA A 248 -0.93 -8.22 -7.78
C ALA A 248 -1.36 -9.68 -7.78
N THR A 249 -2.35 -9.99 -6.95
CA THR A 249 -2.97 -11.31 -6.78
C THR A 249 -2.03 -12.38 -6.19
N ILE A 250 -2.60 -13.51 -5.81
CA ILE A 250 -1.82 -14.68 -5.36
C ILE A 250 -0.77 -15.13 -6.39
N PHE A 251 -1.03 -14.88 -7.69
CA PHE A 251 -0.13 -15.30 -8.75
C PHE A 251 1.15 -14.44 -8.80
N GLY A 252 1.03 -13.14 -8.50
CA GLY A 252 2.17 -12.24 -8.43
C GLY A 252 3.03 -12.46 -7.18
N GLU A 253 2.40 -12.78 -6.04
CA GLU A 253 3.09 -12.99 -4.77
C GLU A 253 3.67 -14.40 -4.60
N ARG A 254 3.22 -15.36 -5.42
CA ARG A 254 3.49 -16.77 -5.26
C ARG A 254 4.97 -17.10 -5.10
N GLU A 255 5.82 -16.59 -5.97
CA GLU A 255 7.25 -16.95 -5.95
C GLU A 255 7.99 -16.45 -4.71
N LEU A 256 7.62 -15.26 -4.21
CA LEU A 256 8.18 -14.73 -2.96
C LEU A 256 7.83 -15.64 -1.78
N ILE A 257 6.60 -16.17 -1.75
CA ILE A 257 6.08 -16.99 -0.66
C ILE A 257 6.57 -18.44 -0.78
N GLU A 258 6.30 -19.13 -1.90
CA GLU A 258 6.63 -20.55 -2.08
C GLU A 258 8.14 -20.83 -2.01
N LYS A 259 8.97 -19.86 -2.38
CA LYS A 259 10.43 -19.96 -2.30
C LYS A 259 11.01 -19.40 -1.00
N GLU A 260 10.16 -18.93 -0.09
CA GLU A 260 10.54 -18.33 1.20
C GLU A 260 11.61 -17.24 1.06
N LEU A 261 11.41 -16.34 0.09
CA LEU A 261 12.38 -15.30 -0.24
C LEU A 261 12.28 -14.09 0.68
N VAL A 262 11.18 -13.96 1.41
CA VAL A 262 10.89 -12.90 2.36
C VAL A 262 10.38 -13.46 3.68
N ASP A 263 10.55 -12.70 4.75
CA ASP A 263 9.98 -12.99 6.08
C ASP A 263 8.63 -12.27 6.27
N VAL A 264 8.45 -11.17 5.53
CA VAL A 264 7.25 -10.35 5.55
C VAL A 264 6.77 -10.12 4.11
N ILE A 265 5.52 -10.48 3.84
CA ILE A 265 4.87 -10.20 2.56
C ILE A 265 4.04 -8.93 2.66
N GLN A 266 4.15 -8.04 1.66
CA GLN A 266 3.59 -6.69 1.68
C GLN A 266 2.68 -6.37 0.49
N PRO A 267 1.63 -7.18 0.21
CA PRO A 267 0.71 -6.85 -0.87
C PRO A 267 0.07 -5.48 -0.61
N ASP A 268 -0.04 -4.66 -1.64
CA ASP A 268 -0.65 -3.33 -1.50
C ASP A 268 -2.18 -3.45 -1.39
N THR A 269 -2.75 -2.87 -0.35
CA THR A 269 -4.18 -2.97 -0.05
C THR A 269 -5.07 -2.41 -1.17
N GLY A 270 -4.57 -1.47 -1.97
CA GLY A 270 -5.33 -0.84 -3.06
C GLY A 270 -5.10 -1.45 -4.44
N ARG A 271 -4.20 -2.46 -4.61
CA ARG A 271 -3.90 -3.06 -5.93
C ARG A 271 -3.61 -4.55 -5.94
N ALA A 272 -3.62 -5.21 -4.79
CA ALA A 272 -3.36 -6.65 -4.73
C ALA A 272 -4.52 -7.54 -5.24
N GLY A 273 -5.61 -6.97 -5.70
CA GLY A 273 -6.79 -7.71 -6.14
C GLY A 273 -7.92 -7.79 -5.12
N GLY A 274 -7.90 -6.92 -4.09
CA GLY A 274 -8.94 -6.77 -3.08
C GLY A 274 -8.83 -7.71 -1.89
N ILE A 275 -9.80 -7.63 -1.01
CA ILE A 275 -9.90 -8.43 0.22
C ILE A 275 -9.89 -9.93 -0.11
N THR A 276 -10.58 -10.32 -1.19
CA THR A 276 -10.61 -11.70 -1.69
C THR A 276 -9.22 -12.27 -1.96
N GLN A 277 -8.36 -11.51 -2.65
CA GLN A 277 -7.00 -11.97 -2.95
C GLN A 277 -6.08 -11.85 -1.75
N MET A 278 -6.16 -10.76 -1.00
CA MET A 278 -5.32 -10.56 0.18
C MET A 278 -5.53 -11.64 1.23
N LYS A 279 -6.77 -12.14 1.41
CA LYS A 279 -7.03 -13.29 2.29
C LYS A 279 -6.34 -14.56 1.78
N LYS A 280 -6.33 -14.81 0.47
CA LYS A 280 -5.66 -15.97 -0.12
C LYS A 280 -4.13 -15.84 -0.02
N ILE A 281 -3.58 -14.65 -0.25
CA ILE A 281 -2.16 -14.36 -0.05
C ILE A 281 -1.76 -14.61 1.40
N ALA A 282 -2.55 -14.12 2.37
CA ALA A 282 -2.32 -14.34 3.79
C ALA A 282 -2.30 -15.83 4.15
N ALA A 283 -3.27 -16.62 3.65
CA ALA A 283 -3.33 -18.05 3.91
C ALA A 283 -2.15 -18.83 3.30
N MET A 284 -1.70 -18.43 2.11
CA MET A 284 -0.50 -19.00 1.48
C MET A 284 0.76 -18.65 2.28
N ALA A 285 0.90 -17.39 2.70
CA ALA A 285 2.02 -16.93 3.53
C ALA A 285 2.04 -17.59 4.92
N GLU A 286 0.87 -17.80 5.54
CA GLU A 286 0.74 -18.48 6.82
C GLU A 286 1.31 -19.90 6.78
N ALA A 287 1.07 -20.64 5.70
CA ALA A 287 1.59 -22.01 5.51
C ALA A 287 3.13 -22.05 5.45
N HIS A 288 3.77 -20.95 5.10
CA HIS A 288 5.23 -20.78 5.05
C HIS A 288 5.79 -19.97 6.23
N HIS A 289 4.99 -19.72 7.28
CA HIS A 289 5.38 -18.91 8.45
C HIS A 289 5.80 -17.46 8.09
N ILE A 290 5.35 -16.95 6.98
CA ILE A 290 5.60 -15.58 6.52
C ILE A 290 4.52 -14.65 7.11
N GLN A 291 4.95 -13.55 7.71
CA GLN A 291 4.05 -12.55 8.28
C GLN A 291 3.52 -11.61 7.19
N MET A 292 2.36 -11.01 7.44
CA MET A 292 1.72 -10.06 6.51
C MET A 292 1.71 -8.65 7.10
N ALA A 293 2.33 -7.70 6.38
CA ALA A 293 2.32 -6.28 6.67
C ALA A 293 1.94 -5.51 5.40
N PRO A 294 0.64 -5.31 5.09
CA PRO A 294 0.22 -4.71 3.84
C PRO A 294 0.82 -3.33 3.61
N HIS A 295 1.33 -3.10 2.38
CA HIS A 295 1.69 -1.77 1.94
C HIS A 295 0.44 -0.89 1.80
N SER A 296 0.50 0.32 2.32
CA SER A 296 -0.57 1.32 2.21
C SER A 296 -0.10 2.77 2.27
N GLY A 297 1.19 3.01 2.11
CA GLY A 297 1.82 4.33 2.29
C GLY A 297 1.26 5.46 1.43
N SER A 298 0.68 5.18 0.28
CA SER A 298 0.09 6.18 -0.61
C SER A 298 -1.45 6.15 -0.63
N LEU A 299 -2.07 5.24 0.12
CA LEU A 299 -3.51 5.00 0.10
C LEU A 299 -4.30 5.97 0.96
N GLY A 300 -5.56 6.09 0.62
CA GLY A 300 -6.56 6.81 1.39
C GLY A 300 -7.18 5.95 2.50
N PRO A 301 -8.16 6.50 3.19
CA PRO A 301 -8.68 5.88 4.41
C PRO A 301 -9.65 4.70 4.18
N VAL A 302 -10.21 4.50 2.98
CA VAL A 302 -11.08 3.35 2.69
C VAL A 302 -10.25 2.07 2.61
N ALA A 303 -9.10 2.11 1.95
CA ALA A 303 -8.16 0.99 1.93
C ALA A 303 -7.64 0.66 3.35
N GLU A 304 -7.44 1.67 4.20
CA GLU A 304 -7.10 1.46 5.61
C GLU A 304 -8.16 0.63 6.33
N TYR A 305 -9.46 0.94 6.15
CA TYR A 305 -10.54 0.14 6.74
C TYR A 305 -10.54 -1.30 6.23
N ALA A 306 -10.34 -1.51 4.93
CA ALA A 306 -10.24 -2.85 4.36
C ALA A 306 -9.08 -3.65 4.97
N ALA A 307 -7.91 -3.00 5.15
CA ALA A 307 -6.74 -3.61 5.80
C ALA A 307 -7.01 -3.95 7.26
N LEU A 308 -7.71 -3.08 8.03
CA LEU A 308 -8.06 -3.36 9.42
C LEU A 308 -8.92 -4.60 9.56
N HIS A 309 -9.93 -4.77 8.70
CA HIS A 309 -10.77 -5.97 8.71
C HIS A 309 -9.97 -7.24 8.38
N LEU A 310 -9.12 -7.16 7.38
CA LEU A 310 -8.30 -8.31 6.98
C LEU A 310 -7.32 -8.70 8.10
N LEU A 311 -6.51 -7.73 8.58
CA LEU A 311 -5.51 -7.96 9.62
C LEU A 311 -6.12 -8.42 10.94
N ALA A 312 -7.37 -8.04 11.22
CA ALA A 312 -8.09 -8.56 12.37
C ALA A 312 -8.39 -10.05 12.26
N ALA A 313 -8.64 -10.55 11.05
CA ALA A 313 -9.16 -11.90 10.80
C ALA A 313 -8.07 -12.94 10.44
N ILE A 314 -6.86 -12.54 10.12
CA ILE A 314 -5.77 -13.45 9.74
C ILE A 314 -4.79 -13.69 10.90
N PRO A 315 -4.31 -14.94 11.11
CA PRO A 315 -3.39 -15.25 12.21
C PRO A 315 -2.01 -14.60 12.06
N ASN A 316 -1.47 -14.55 10.84
CA ASN A 316 -0.12 -14.08 10.51
C ASN A 316 0.00 -12.57 10.26
N ALA A 317 -0.96 -11.76 10.71
CA ALA A 317 -0.85 -10.31 10.64
C ALA A 317 0.25 -9.78 11.55
N LEU A 318 1.10 -8.92 11.00
CA LEU A 318 2.19 -8.27 11.74
C LEU A 318 1.80 -6.84 12.15
N ILE A 319 1.66 -5.95 11.19
CA ILE A 319 1.52 -4.51 11.43
C ILE A 319 0.92 -3.83 10.18
N LEU A 320 0.29 -2.66 10.34
CA LEU A 320 -0.26 -1.87 9.24
C LEU A 320 0.58 -0.62 8.98
N GLU A 321 0.91 -0.36 7.73
CA GLU A 321 1.48 0.91 7.30
C GLU A 321 0.45 2.03 7.36
N ARG A 322 0.82 3.18 7.96
CA ARG A 322 -0.08 4.32 8.08
C ARG A 322 0.61 5.67 7.93
N LEU A 323 0.09 6.49 7.01
CA LEU A 323 0.42 7.90 6.84
C LEU A 323 -0.81 8.75 7.17
N ASP A 324 -1.06 9.01 8.44
CA ASP A 324 -2.25 9.74 8.91
C ASP A 324 -2.05 11.25 9.07
N ASP A 325 -0.85 11.72 8.89
CA ASP A 325 -0.44 13.12 9.03
C ASP A 325 0.16 13.72 7.75
N ASP A 326 -0.07 13.05 6.63
CA ASP A 326 0.34 13.51 5.32
C ASP A 326 -0.53 14.68 4.82
N TRP A 327 -1.78 14.75 5.27
CA TRP A 327 -2.75 15.79 4.93
C TRP A 327 -3.94 15.80 5.91
N ASP A 328 -4.26 16.95 6.47
CA ASP A 328 -5.37 17.10 7.43
C ASP A 328 -6.75 16.73 6.86
N GLY A 329 -6.95 16.91 5.55
CA GLY A 329 -8.18 16.55 4.85
C GLY A 329 -8.45 15.04 4.83
N ARG A 330 -7.43 14.20 5.05
CA ARG A 330 -7.60 12.75 5.15
C ARG A 330 -8.69 12.35 6.14
N ARG A 331 -8.74 13.05 7.29
CA ARG A 331 -9.71 12.78 8.35
C ARG A 331 -11.14 13.15 8.01
N GLN A 332 -11.32 13.99 6.99
CA GLN A 332 -12.63 14.46 6.53
C GLN A 332 -13.15 13.67 5.32
N THR A 333 -12.32 12.82 4.73
CA THR A 333 -12.66 12.08 3.51
C THR A 333 -13.69 10.96 3.77
N ILE A 334 -13.68 10.39 4.98
CA ILE A 334 -14.59 9.30 5.37
C ILE A 334 -15.17 9.53 6.76
N VAL A 335 -16.32 8.91 7.00
CA VAL A 335 -17.05 8.97 8.28
C VAL A 335 -17.48 7.55 8.70
N PRO A 336 -17.09 7.11 9.91
CA PRO A 336 -16.13 7.68 10.83
C PRO A 336 -14.68 7.54 10.31
N HIS A 337 -13.76 8.39 10.80
CA HIS A 337 -12.33 8.23 10.54
C HIS A 337 -11.68 7.35 11.62
N PRO A 338 -10.82 6.38 11.28
CA PRO A 338 -10.22 5.50 12.26
C PRO A 338 -9.25 6.26 13.16
N GLN A 339 -9.44 6.13 14.47
CA GLN A 339 -8.62 6.82 15.46
C GLN A 339 -7.51 5.92 15.97
N GLN A 340 -6.28 6.43 15.94
CA GLN A 340 -5.14 5.77 16.56
C GLN A 340 -5.04 6.14 18.04
N VAL A 341 -4.79 5.17 18.89
CA VAL A 341 -4.51 5.34 20.32
C VAL A 341 -3.28 4.50 20.66
N ASP A 342 -2.22 5.14 21.12
CA ASP A 342 -0.96 4.49 21.52
C ASP A 342 -0.38 3.55 20.45
N GLY A 343 -0.36 3.98 19.21
CA GLY A 343 0.16 3.20 18.07
C GLY A 343 -0.72 2.04 17.62
N LEU A 344 -1.96 1.97 18.11
CA LEU A 344 -2.94 0.92 17.79
C LEU A 344 -4.20 1.54 17.19
N ILE A 345 -4.81 0.86 16.23
CA ILE A 345 -6.12 1.24 15.70
C ILE A 345 -7.14 0.15 16.08
N PRO A 346 -8.26 0.51 16.72
CA PRO A 346 -9.34 -0.45 16.97
C PRO A 346 -9.96 -0.92 15.66
N VAL A 347 -10.27 -2.21 15.59
CA VAL A 347 -10.95 -2.81 14.43
C VAL A 347 -12.39 -2.33 14.40
N PRO A 348 -12.89 -1.83 13.23
CA PRO A 348 -14.27 -1.34 13.13
C PRO A 348 -15.30 -2.46 13.30
N ASP A 349 -16.41 -2.18 13.98
CA ASP A 349 -17.50 -3.12 14.25
C ASP A 349 -18.80 -2.80 13.49
N GLY A 350 -18.85 -1.73 12.71
CA GLY A 350 -19.99 -1.38 11.88
C GLY A 350 -20.19 -2.35 10.71
N PRO A 351 -21.44 -2.48 10.20
CA PRO A 351 -21.72 -3.33 9.03
C PRO A 351 -20.89 -2.97 7.81
N GLY A 352 -20.46 -3.97 7.05
CA GLY A 352 -19.56 -3.79 5.91
C GLY A 352 -18.17 -3.39 6.37
N LEU A 353 -17.59 -2.38 5.72
CA LEU A 353 -16.34 -1.77 6.15
C LEU A 353 -16.51 -0.88 7.39
N GLY A 354 -17.76 -0.52 7.76
CA GLY A 354 -18.04 0.31 8.92
C GLY A 354 -17.75 1.80 8.73
N CYS A 355 -17.60 2.25 7.49
CA CYS A 355 -17.44 3.66 7.14
C CYS A 355 -18.14 4.00 5.81
N ASP A 356 -18.22 5.28 5.49
CA ASP A 356 -18.62 5.77 4.17
C ASP A 356 -17.80 6.99 3.76
N ILE A 357 -17.76 7.27 2.45
CA ILE A 357 -17.10 8.43 1.87
C ILE A 357 -17.95 9.66 2.10
N ASP A 358 -17.34 10.75 2.58
CA ASP A 358 -17.97 12.07 2.53
C ASP A 358 -17.87 12.62 1.10
N GLU A 359 -18.89 12.31 0.28
CA GLU A 359 -18.93 12.72 -1.13
C GLU A 359 -18.88 14.25 -1.28
N ALA A 360 -19.45 15.00 -0.34
CA ALA A 360 -19.43 16.47 -0.40
C ALA A 360 -18.01 17.01 -0.13
N PHE A 361 -17.28 16.38 0.78
CA PHE A 361 -15.89 16.72 1.01
C PHE A 361 -15.01 16.36 -0.20
N VAL A 362 -15.12 15.13 -0.70
CA VAL A 362 -14.34 14.63 -1.86
C VAL A 362 -14.57 15.50 -3.10
N ALA A 363 -15.80 15.92 -3.34
CA ALA A 363 -16.14 16.78 -4.48
C ALA A 363 -15.47 18.17 -4.46
N ARG A 364 -14.96 18.61 -3.31
CA ARG A 364 -14.21 19.89 -3.20
C ARG A 364 -12.77 19.78 -3.71
N PHE A 365 -12.27 18.58 -3.90
CA PHE A 365 -10.89 18.29 -4.29
C PHE A 365 -10.84 17.44 -5.59
N PRO A 366 -11.44 17.92 -6.71
CA PRO A 366 -11.43 17.14 -7.94
C PRO A 366 -10.00 17.00 -8.46
N SER A 367 -9.69 15.88 -9.12
CA SER A 367 -8.43 15.75 -9.84
C SER A 367 -8.28 16.88 -10.86
N ASN A 368 -7.12 17.53 -10.89
CA ASN A 368 -6.84 18.64 -11.79
C ASN A 368 -6.59 18.20 -13.25
N GLY A 369 -6.65 16.90 -13.53
CA GLY A 369 -6.38 16.35 -14.86
C GLY A 369 -4.91 16.35 -15.29
N ASN A 370 -4.01 16.95 -14.53
CA ASN A 370 -2.59 16.92 -14.85
C ASN A 370 -2.04 15.49 -14.77
N VAL A 371 -1.24 15.14 -15.76
CA VAL A 371 -0.52 13.88 -15.76
C VAL A 371 0.67 14.04 -14.80
N SER A 372 0.60 13.43 -13.64
CA SER A 372 1.80 13.25 -12.84
C SER A 372 2.65 12.18 -13.50
N VAL A 373 3.88 12.50 -13.83
CA VAL A 373 4.87 11.48 -14.09
C VAL A 373 5.13 10.80 -12.75
N PRO A 374 4.84 9.49 -12.62
CA PRO A 374 5.13 8.79 -11.37
C PRO A 374 6.61 8.91 -11.07
N GLN A 375 6.92 9.47 -9.93
CA GLN A 375 8.25 9.39 -9.40
C GLN A 375 8.26 8.22 -8.43
N SER A 376 9.05 7.21 -8.73
CA SER A 376 9.51 6.35 -7.67
C SER A 376 10.36 7.20 -6.73
N ALA A 377 10.06 7.14 -5.46
CA ALA A 377 10.75 7.95 -4.47
C ALA A 377 12.27 7.77 -4.57
N GLY A 378 12.96 8.85 -4.86
CA GLY A 378 14.42 8.92 -4.90
C GLY A 378 15.11 8.45 -6.19
N ALA A 379 14.38 7.99 -7.20
CA ALA A 379 14.97 7.40 -8.39
C ALA A 379 15.10 8.35 -9.58
N TYR A 380 14.09 9.15 -9.79
CA TYR A 380 14.06 10.10 -10.89
C TYR A 380 14.49 11.48 -10.38
N ASN A 381 15.69 11.88 -10.72
CA ASN A 381 16.21 13.19 -10.35
C ASN A 381 16.64 13.90 -11.65
N PRO A 382 15.74 14.73 -12.25
CA PRO A 382 16.01 15.39 -13.53
C PRO A 382 17.28 16.23 -13.48
N GLY A 383 18.04 16.18 -14.56
CA GLY A 383 19.31 16.90 -14.67
C GLY A 383 20.45 16.27 -13.86
N THR A 384 20.28 15.06 -13.36
CA THR A 384 21.34 14.28 -12.70
C THR A 384 21.73 13.07 -13.54
N ASP A 385 22.89 12.48 -13.24
CA ASP A 385 23.38 11.25 -13.90
C ASP A 385 22.46 10.03 -13.66
N ASN A 386 21.49 10.13 -12.74
CA ASN A 386 20.57 9.06 -12.38
C ASN A 386 19.20 9.15 -13.07
N GLU A 387 18.98 10.15 -13.92
CA GLU A 387 17.68 10.47 -14.49
C GLU A 387 17.02 9.29 -15.24
N HIS A 388 17.82 8.42 -15.86
CA HIS A 388 17.35 7.33 -16.70
C HIS A 388 17.86 5.96 -16.27
N LEU A 389 18.37 5.85 -15.04
CA LEU A 389 18.96 4.58 -14.60
C LEU A 389 17.90 3.67 -13.99
N TYR A 390 17.80 2.46 -14.51
CA TYR A 390 17.03 1.39 -13.89
C TYR A 390 17.82 0.65 -12.80
N VAL A 391 19.14 0.49 -13.02
CA VAL A 391 20.08 -0.13 -12.06
C VAL A 391 21.19 0.84 -11.72
N GLN A 392 21.60 0.86 -10.47
CA GLN A 392 22.66 1.71 -9.95
C GLN A 392 23.99 1.55 -10.72
N THR A 393 24.61 2.68 -11.08
CA THR A 393 25.96 2.69 -11.62
C THR A 393 27.02 2.64 -10.51
N ARG A 394 28.27 2.37 -10.90
CA ARG A 394 29.39 2.45 -9.97
C ARG A 394 29.53 3.82 -9.30
N GLN A 395 29.20 4.90 -10.02
CA GLN A 395 29.26 6.26 -9.49
C GLN A 395 28.16 6.52 -8.46
N SER A 396 26.92 6.14 -8.75
CA SER A 396 25.80 6.26 -7.81
C SER A 396 25.99 5.38 -6.58
N ARG A 397 26.63 4.21 -6.70
CA ARG A 397 26.91 3.32 -5.56
C ARG A 397 27.79 3.95 -4.48
N ARG A 398 28.58 4.97 -4.78
CA ARG A 398 29.41 5.66 -3.77
C ARG A 398 28.57 6.27 -2.66
N THR A 399 27.36 6.68 -2.96
CA THR A 399 26.44 7.27 -1.96
C THR A 399 25.87 6.24 -0.97
N TYR A 400 25.86 4.94 -1.32
CA TYR A 400 25.40 3.88 -0.43
C TYR A 400 26.40 3.49 0.64
N PHE A 401 27.67 3.58 0.31
CA PHE A 401 28.76 3.07 1.12
C PHE A 401 29.77 4.16 1.50
N ASN A 402 29.39 5.44 1.45
CA ASN A 402 30.25 6.51 1.92
C ASN A 402 30.54 6.32 3.41
N ARG A 403 31.78 6.00 3.66
CA ARG A 403 32.38 5.90 5.00
C ARG A 403 32.78 7.27 5.52
#